data_1852af9683b52db0d5a5e869f53f2adb
#
_entry.id   1852af9683b52db0d5a5e869f53f2adb
#
_cell.length_a   1.000
_cell.length_b   1.000
_cell.length_c   1.000
_cell.angle_alpha   90.00
_cell.angle_beta   90.00
_cell.angle_gamma   90.00
#
_symmetry.space_group_name_H-M   'P 1'
#
loop_
_entity.id
_entity.type
_entity.pdbx_description
1 polymer ?
#
loop_
_entity_poly.entity_id
_entity_poly.type
_entity_poly.pdbx_seq_one_letter_code
_entity_poly.pdbx_strand_id
1 'polypeptide(L)'
;MAAENRVANGPRPWHHGAVLNGLLTGYQAAGETEAADLERMTRLAVTVPDPWSRALPLHFTASALVVHPETRRVLLRWHHKHGRWLQVGGHGDPGETDPLAIALREATEETGLTDLVPWPDSSLRHAVVCSVRSSATEPEHEHADLRFILATGRPDDIAPENDQSPLRWLSLDEAGELVGGNNLRHTLDRVSQLFGAVR
;
A
#
# COMPACT_ATOMS: atom_id res chain seq x y z
N MET A 1 23.58 -1.20 -54.48
CA MET A 1 23.39 -1.99 -53.26
C MET A 1 23.27 -1.03 -52.11
N ALA A 2 22.05 -0.74 -51.67
CA ALA A 2 21.75 0.16 -50.59
C ALA A 2 21.64 -0.69 -49.27
N ALA A 3 22.47 -0.36 -48.31
CA ALA A 3 22.42 -0.98 -46.96
C ALA A 3 21.30 -0.32 -46.15
N GLU A 4 20.25 -1.08 -45.89
CA GLU A 4 19.19 -0.69 -44.97
C GLU A 4 19.72 -0.65 -43.52
N ASN A 5 19.76 0.55 -42.97
CA ASN A 5 20.06 0.80 -41.58
C ASN A 5 18.84 0.42 -40.72
N ARG A 6 18.78 -0.82 -40.22
CA ARG A 6 17.80 -1.21 -39.20
C ARG A 6 18.20 -0.56 -37.87
N VAL A 7 17.53 0.53 -37.53
CA VAL A 7 17.54 1.08 -36.18
C VAL A 7 16.84 0.06 -35.28
N ALA A 8 17.59 -0.59 -34.41
CA ALA A 8 17.07 -1.46 -33.36
C ALA A 8 16.19 -0.62 -32.42
N ASN A 9 14.88 -0.88 -32.45
CA ASN A 9 13.97 -0.40 -31.42
C ASN A 9 14.32 -1.12 -30.09
N GLY A 10 15.19 -0.53 -29.31
CA GLY A 10 15.37 -0.92 -27.91
C GLY A 10 14.06 -0.66 -27.14
N PRO A 11 13.81 -1.37 -26.02
CA PRO A 11 12.63 -1.15 -25.21
C PRO A 11 12.55 0.33 -24.83
N ARG A 12 11.40 0.96 -25.13
CA ARG A 12 11.19 2.37 -24.77
C ARG A 12 11.23 2.46 -23.26
N PRO A 13 12.15 3.24 -22.67
CA PRO A 13 12.11 3.50 -21.24
C PRO A 13 10.85 4.33 -20.94
N TRP A 14 10.20 4.09 -19.76
CA TRP A 14 9.30 5.03 -19.06
C TRP A 14 7.78 4.89 -19.22
N HIS A 15 7.22 3.72 -19.52
CA HIS A 15 5.77 3.53 -19.28
C HIS A 15 5.42 3.22 -17.81
N HIS A 16 6.37 2.78 -17.00
CA HIS A 16 6.16 2.37 -15.60
C HIS A 16 5.92 3.55 -14.65
N GLY A 17 6.48 4.72 -14.91
CA GLY A 17 6.30 5.91 -14.09
C GLY A 17 4.95 6.65 -14.27
N ALA A 18 4.21 6.39 -15.34
CA ALA A 18 3.01 7.17 -15.66
C ALA A 18 1.87 6.92 -14.66
N VAL A 19 1.65 5.67 -14.23
CA VAL A 19 0.60 5.31 -13.26
C VAL A 19 0.92 5.91 -11.91
N LEU A 20 2.14 5.69 -11.40
CA LEU A 20 2.59 6.21 -10.11
C LEU A 20 2.56 7.74 -10.08
N ASN A 21 3.10 8.41 -11.11
CA ASN A 21 3.11 9.87 -11.18
C ASN A 21 1.68 10.43 -11.27
N GLY A 22 0.79 9.82 -12.04
CA GLY A 22 -0.62 10.22 -12.13
C GLY A 22 -1.32 10.09 -10.78
N LEU A 23 -1.07 9.01 -10.06
CA LEU A 23 -1.63 8.74 -8.73
C LEU A 23 -1.17 9.81 -7.72
N LEU A 24 0.13 10.09 -7.65
CA LEU A 24 0.68 11.09 -6.72
C LEU A 24 0.24 12.52 -7.07
N THR A 25 0.20 12.87 -8.35
CA THR A 25 -0.23 14.20 -8.80
C THR A 25 -1.71 14.45 -8.54
N GLY A 26 -2.55 13.42 -8.64
CA GLY A 26 -3.99 13.50 -8.37
C GLY A 26 -4.34 13.43 -6.88
N TYR A 27 -3.39 13.08 -6.01
CA TYR A 27 -3.64 12.91 -4.59
C TYR A 27 -3.60 14.24 -3.84
N GLN A 28 -4.55 14.43 -2.91
CA GLN A 28 -4.62 15.60 -2.04
C GLN A 28 -4.28 15.20 -0.60
N ALA A 29 -3.15 15.67 -0.12
CA ALA A 29 -2.70 15.42 1.24
C ALA A 29 -3.60 16.11 2.28
N ALA A 30 -3.87 15.42 3.39
CA ALA A 30 -4.65 15.95 4.50
C ALA A 30 -3.73 16.46 5.62
N GLY A 31 -3.16 17.64 5.45
CA GLY A 31 -2.31 18.30 6.44
C GLY A 31 -0.82 18.31 6.07
N GLU A 32 -0.05 19.02 6.88
CA GLU A 32 1.35 19.38 6.56
C GLU A 32 2.28 18.14 6.51
N THR A 33 2.13 17.21 7.46
CA THR A 33 2.97 16.00 7.51
C THR A 33 2.80 15.16 6.25
N GLU A 34 1.56 14.89 5.86
CA GLU A 34 1.27 14.11 4.67
C GLU A 34 1.68 14.85 3.37
N ALA A 35 1.57 16.18 3.36
CA ALA A 35 2.05 16.99 2.24
C ALA A 35 3.58 16.89 2.08
N ALA A 36 4.33 16.89 3.18
CA ALA A 36 5.77 16.70 3.17
C ALA A 36 6.15 15.28 2.70
N ASP A 37 5.41 14.26 3.15
CA ASP A 37 5.59 12.87 2.69
C ASP A 37 5.31 12.75 1.19
N LEU A 38 4.22 13.33 0.71
CA LEU A 38 3.85 13.36 -0.71
C LEU A 38 4.92 14.04 -1.59
N GLU A 39 5.51 15.14 -1.10
CA GLU A 39 6.61 15.81 -1.81
C GLU A 39 7.82 14.88 -1.93
N ARG A 40 8.20 14.17 -0.87
CA ARG A 40 9.30 13.19 -0.87
C ARG A 40 9.01 12.05 -1.86
N MET A 41 7.79 11.50 -1.85
CA MET A 41 7.33 10.46 -2.77
C MET A 41 7.37 10.93 -4.23
N THR A 42 6.88 12.13 -4.51
CA THR A 42 6.89 12.70 -5.85
C THR A 42 8.32 12.88 -6.35
N ARG A 43 9.21 13.38 -5.51
CA ARG A 43 10.64 13.52 -5.83
C ARG A 43 11.28 12.16 -6.12
N LEU A 44 11.04 11.15 -5.28
CA LEU A 44 11.51 9.77 -5.48
C LEU A 44 11.06 9.22 -6.84
N ALA A 45 9.77 9.35 -7.15
CA ALA A 45 9.16 8.83 -8.38
C ALA A 45 9.75 9.44 -9.66
N VAL A 46 10.18 10.71 -9.62
CA VAL A 46 10.71 11.41 -10.82
C VAL A 46 12.23 11.37 -10.93
N THR A 47 12.95 11.14 -9.81
CA THR A 47 14.43 11.22 -9.81
C THR A 47 15.11 9.86 -9.83
N VAL A 48 14.41 8.78 -9.47
CA VAL A 48 14.98 7.44 -9.34
C VAL A 48 14.41 6.52 -10.44
N PRO A 49 15.28 5.85 -11.22
CA PRO A 49 14.82 4.97 -12.32
C PRO A 49 13.93 3.79 -11.86
N ASP A 50 14.24 3.21 -10.71
CA ASP A 50 13.46 2.14 -10.08
C ASP A 50 13.14 2.51 -8.62
N PRO A 51 12.07 3.27 -8.38
CA PRO A 51 11.73 3.73 -7.04
C PRO A 51 11.12 2.64 -6.14
N TRP A 52 10.90 1.42 -6.68
CA TRP A 52 10.43 0.25 -5.95
C TRP A 52 11.57 -0.62 -5.40
N SER A 53 12.81 -0.34 -5.78
CA SER A 53 13.97 -1.14 -5.39
C SER A 53 14.22 -1.09 -3.89
N ARG A 54 14.21 -2.26 -3.24
CA ARG A 54 14.52 -2.43 -1.80
C ARG A 54 15.96 -2.03 -1.43
N ALA A 55 16.83 -1.83 -2.43
CA ALA A 55 18.19 -1.35 -2.21
C ALA A 55 18.26 0.15 -1.87
N LEU A 56 17.16 0.89 -2.07
CA LEU A 56 17.09 2.30 -1.77
C LEU A 56 16.75 2.52 -0.29
N PRO A 57 17.32 3.56 0.35
CA PRO A 57 17.00 3.91 1.73
C PRO A 57 15.55 4.43 1.89
N LEU A 58 14.94 4.93 0.83
CA LEU A 58 13.52 5.21 0.70
C LEU A 58 13.03 4.56 -0.59
N HIS A 59 12.02 3.70 -0.52
CA HIS A 59 11.43 3.02 -1.68
C HIS A 59 9.93 2.82 -1.49
N PHE A 60 9.23 2.65 -2.63
CA PHE A 60 7.78 2.46 -2.57
C PHE A 60 7.39 1.08 -2.05
N THR A 61 6.30 1.10 -1.29
CA THR A 61 5.48 -0.06 -0.92
C THR A 61 4.02 0.25 -1.19
N ALA A 62 3.20 -0.78 -1.25
CA ALA A 62 1.76 -0.61 -1.37
C ALA A 62 1.04 -1.49 -0.37
N SER A 63 0.03 -0.93 0.29
CA SER A 63 -0.73 -1.62 1.31
C SER A 63 -2.22 -1.34 1.21
N ALA A 64 -3.02 -2.14 1.89
CA ALA A 64 -4.45 -1.98 1.93
C ALA A 64 -5.00 -2.21 3.34
N LEU A 65 -5.95 -1.38 3.73
CA LEU A 65 -6.84 -1.72 4.83
C LEU A 65 -8.05 -2.45 4.24
N VAL A 66 -8.19 -3.73 4.57
CA VAL A 66 -9.32 -4.54 4.12
C VAL A 66 -10.51 -4.26 5.02
N VAL A 67 -11.67 -4.04 4.40
CA VAL A 67 -12.92 -3.74 5.10
C VAL A 67 -14.04 -4.72 4.72
N HIS A 68 -14.99 -4.91 5.62
CA HIS A 68 -16.28 -5.50 5.33
C HIS A 68 -17.35 -4.41 5.51
N PRO A 69 -17.84 -3.77 4.42
CA PRO A 69 -18.70 -2.60 4.50
C PRO A 69 -20.03 -2.84 5.23
N GLU A 70 -20.65 -4.01 5.06
CA GLU A 70 -21.92 -4.35 5.67
C GLU A 70 -21.87 -4.36 7.21
N THR A 71 -20.78 -4.91 7.79
CA THR A 71 -20.63 -4.97 9.25
C THR A 71 -19.76 -3.84 9.79
N ARG A 72 -19.25 -2.95 8.91
CA ARG A 72 -18.36 -1.82 9.24
C ARG A 72 -17.14 -2.23 10.04
N ARG A 73 -16.56 -3.38 9.68
CA ARG A 73 -15.34 -3.91 10.29
C ARG A 73 -14.13 -3.70 9.39
N VAL A 74 -12.97 -3.64 10.01
CA VAL A 74 -11.67 -3.58 9.37
C VAL A 74 -10.85 -4.81 9.74
N LEU A 75 -10.03 -5.30 8.83
CA LEU A 75 -9.16 -6.44 9.05
C LEU A 75 -7.76 -5.94 9.38
N LEU A 76 -7.21 -6.38 10.51
CA LEU A 76 -5.81 -6.18 10.86
C LEU A 76 -5.09 -7.52 10.93
N ARG A 77 -3.78 -7.47 10.58
CA ARG A 77 -2.84 -8.58 10.65
C ARG A 77 -1.80 -8.31 11.74
N TRP A 78 -1.49 -9.30 12.55
CA TRP A 78 -0.36 -9.21 13.46
C TRP A 78 0.95 -9.28 12.67
N HIS A 79 1.74 -8.22 12.73
CA HIS A 79 3.02 -8.17 12.07
C HIS A 79 4.13 -8.60 13.04
N HIS A 80 4.60 -9.83 12.93
CA HIS A 80 5.55 -10.44 13.88
C HIS A 80 6.82 -9.61 14.09
N LYS A 81 7.48 -9.17 13.00
CA LYS A 81 8.71 -8.36 13.07
C LYS A 81 8.50 -7.01 13.80
N HIS A 82 7.33 -6.41 13.67
CA HIS A 82 7.02 -5.12 14.30
C HIS A 82 6.34 -5.26 15.66
N GLY A 83 5.89 -6.46 16.04
CA GLY A 83 5.19 -6.72 17.29
C GLY A 83 3.91 -5.90 17.46
N ARG A 84 3.17 -5.67 16.37
CA ARG A 84 1.96 -4.85 16.36
C ARG A 84 0.96 -5.28 15.30
N TRP A 85 -0.29 -4.85 15.48
CA TRP A 85 -1.34 -5.00 14.49
C TRP A 85 -1.22 -3.92 13.42
N LEU A 86 -1.22 -4.31 12.15
CA LEU A 86 -1.08 -3.43 10.98
C LEU A 86 -2.11 -3.82 9.90
N GLN A 87 -2.25 -2.95 8.90
CA GLN A 87 -2.86 -3.30 7.63
C GLN A 87 -2.02 -4.34 6.88
N VAL A 88 -2.57 -4.94 5.86
CA VAL A 88 -1.86 -5.85 4.93
C VAL A 88 -1.12 -5.07 3.85
N GLY A 89 -0.07 -5.66 3.27
CA GLY A 89 0.69 -5.06 2.19
C GLY A 89 2.19 -5.25 2.31
N GLY A 90 2.90 -4.88 1.27
CA GLY A 90 4.33 -5.08 1.18
C GLY A 90 4.99 -4.42 -0.02
N HIS A 91 6.03 -5.06 -0.50
CA HIS A 91 6.82 -4.59 -1.62
C HIS A 91 6.29 -5.13 -2.95
N GLY A 92 6.52 -4.38 -4.02
CA GLY A 92 6.36 -4.94 -5.37
C GLY A 92 7.37 -6.05 -5.64
N ASP A 93 6.94 -7.06 -6.37
CA ASP A 93 7.82 -8.06 -6.96
C ASP A 93 8.63 -7.45 -8.12
N PRO A 94 9.75 -8.08 -8.53
CA PRO A 94 10.55 -7.55 -9.64
C PRO A 94 9.73 -7.29 -10.89
N GLY A 95 9.64 -6.01 -11.28
CA GLY A 95 8.88 -5.55 -12.45
C GLY A 95 7.44 -5.10 -12.15
N GLU A 96 6.94 -5.29 -10.95
CA GLU A 96 5.66 -4.69 -10.52
C GLU A 96 5.82 -3.19 -10.26
N THR A 97 4.92 -2.40 -10.81
CA THR A 97 4.97 -0.92 -10.70
C THR A 97 3.59 -0.28 -10.53
N ASP A 98 2.52 -1.08 -10.54
CA ASP A 98 1.16 -0.62 -10.24
C ASP A 98 0.87 -0.78 -8.75
N PRO A 99 0.76 0.33 -7.99
CA PRO A 99 0.56 0.26 -6.55
C PRO A 99 -0.71 -0.48 -6.12
N LEU A 100 -1.80 -0.31 -6.87
CA LEU A 100 -3.05 -0.99 -6.54
C LEU A 100 -2.98 -2.49 -6.80
N ALA A 101 -2.32 -2.91 -7.88
CA ALA A 101 -2.11 -4.33 -8.17
C ALA A 101 -1.23 -4.98 -7.10
N ILE A 102 -0.16 -4.31 -6.66
CA ILE A 102 0.69 -4.76 -5.54
C ILE A 102 -0.13 -4.91 -4.26
N ALA A 103 -0.92 -3.90 -3.89
CA ALA A 103 -1.75 -3.94 -2.69
C ALA A 103 -2.80 -5.07 -2.72
N LEU A 104 -3.40 -5.35 -3.89
CA LEU A 104 -4.34 -6.46 -4.09
C LEU A 104 -3.66 -7.81 -3.97
N ARG A 105 -2.49 -8.01 -4.58
CA ARG A 105 -1.71 -9.25 -4.48
C ARG A 105 -1.32 -9.53 -3.04
N GLU A 106 -0.66 -8.58 -2.39
CA GLU A 106 -0.23 -8.69 -0.99
C GLU A 106 -1.42 -8.97 -0.05
N ALA A 107 -2.54 -8.25 -0.24
CA ALA A 107 -3.73 -8.49 0.57
C ALA A 107 -4.30 -9.90 0.35
N THR A 108 -4.29 -10.42 -0.88
CA THR A 108 -4.72 -11.78 -1.17
C THR A 108 -3.80 -12.82 -0.53
N GLU A 109 -2.49 -12.65 -0.65
CA GLU A 109 -1.48 -13.56 -0.08
C GLU A 109 -1.55 -13.61 1.44
N GLU A 110 -1.66 -12.44 2.09
CA GLU A 110 -1.65 -12.32 3.55
C GLU A 110 -2.99 -12.68 4.22
N THR A 111 -4.11 -12.64 3.48
CA THR A 111 -5.45 -12.88 4.05
C THR A 111 -6.17 -14.11 3.51
N GLY A 112 -5.72 -14.68 2.40
CA GLY A 112 -6.41 -15.76 1.70
C GLY A 112 -7.69 -15.33 0.97
N LEU A 113 -8.11 -14.07 1.09
CA LEU A 113 -9.32 -13.56 0.44
C LEU A 113 -9.11 -13.40 -1.07
N THR A 114 -10.01 -13.97 -1.87
CA THR A 114 -9.92 -13.98 -3.34
C THR A 114 -10.94 -13.08 -4.04
N ASP A 115 -11.83 -12.45 -3.28
CA ASP A 115 -12.89 -11.56 -3.76
C ASP A 115 -12.64 -10.09 -3.47
N LEU A 116 -11.39 -9.74 -3.15
CA LEU A 116 -11.00 -8.36 -2.83
C LEU A 116 -11.21 -7.42 -4.02
N VAL A 117 -11.89 -6.31 -3.75
CA VAL A 117 -12.10 -5.23 -4.73
C VAL A 117 -11.79 -3.87 -4.10
N PRO A 118 -11.30 -2.89 -4.88
CA PRO A 118 -11.11 -1.52 -4.40
C PRO A 118 -12.44 -0.93 -3.90
N TRP A 119 -12.41 -0.23 -2.75
CA TRP A 119 -13.63 0.31 -2.13
C TRP A 119 -13.41 1.73 -1.56
N PRO A 120 -14.38 2.64 -1.73
CA PRO A 120 -15.56 2.56 -2.62
C PRO A 120 -15.16 2.67 -4.11
N ASP A 121 -13.90 2.96 -4.38
CA ASP A 121 -13.28 3.08 -5.69
C ASP A 121 -11.76 2.80 -5.58
N SER A 122 -11.04 2.89 -6.69
CA SER A 122 -9.60 2.61 -6.78
C SER A 122 -8.67 3.77 -6.37
N SER A 123 -9.20 4.82 -5.74
CA SER A 123 -8.39 5.97 -5.35
C SER A 123 -7.40 5.65 -4.24
N LEU A 124 -6.22 6.26 -4.32
CA LEU A 124 -5.27 6.30 -3.20
C LEU A 124 -5.93 6.97 -1.99
N ARG A 125 -5.84 6.34 -0.83
CA ARG A 125 -6.50 6.84 0.38
C ARG A 125 -5.53 7.45 1.38
N HIS A 126 -4.28 7.03 1.39
CA HIS A 126 -3.27 7.60 2.27
C HIS A 126 -1.88 7.42 1.67
N ALA A 127 -1.11 8.49 1.59
CA ALA A 127 0.30 8.51 1.21
C ALA A 127 1.13 8.84 2.44
N VAL A 128 2.01 7.94 2.87
CA VAL A 128 2.75 8.13 4.13
C VAL A 128 4.16 7.54 4.05
N VAL A 129 5.15 8.25 4.60
CA VAL A 129 6.49 7.71 4.77
C VAL A 129 6.62 7.07 6.16
N CYS A 130 6.97 5.79 6.18
CA CYS A 130 7.10 5.00 7.40
C CYS A 130 8.54 4.58 7.63
N SER A 131 9.11 4.91 8.78
CA SER A 131 10.44 4.43 9.16
C SER A 131 10.42 2.96 9.56
N VAL A 132 11.36 2.19 9.02
CA VAL A 132 11.60 0.79 9.33
C VAL A 132 12.93 0.67 10.05
N ARG A 133 12.90 0.19 11.31
CA ARG A 133 14.11 -0.01 12.11
C ARG A 133 14.98 -1.09 11.51
N SER A 134 16.29 -0.95 11.69
CA SER A 134 17.24 -2.00 11.30
C SER A 134 16.93 -3.33 11.98
N SER A 135 17.17 -4.41 11.26
CA SER A 135 17.09 -5.80 11.74
C SER A 135 18.43 -6.50 11.52
N ALA A 136 18.50 -7.79 11.85
CA ALA A 136 19.69 -8.58 11.57
C ALA A 136 20.01 -8.73 10.06
N THR A 137 18.99 -8.56 9.20
CA THR A 137 19.07 -8.79 7.75
C THR A 137 18.90 -7.53 6.91
N GLU A 138 18.42 -6.43 7.50
CA GLU A 138 18.08 -5.21 6.76
C GLU A 138 18.55 -3.96 7.54
N PRO A 139 19.22 -3.00 6.88
CA PRO A 139 19.55 -1.72 7.50
C PRO A 139 18.28 -0.90 7.79
N GLU A 140 18.41 0.16 8.56
CA GLU A 140 17.35 1.14 8.73
C GLU A 140 17.02 1.79 7.37
N HIS A 141 15.73 1.90 7.07
CA HIS A 141 15.23 2.44 5.82
C HIS A 141 13.82 3.01 6.00
N GLU A 142 13.25 3.55 4.94
CA GLU A 142 11.90 4.10 4.93
C GLU A 142 11.08 3.54 3.78
N HIS A 143 9.80 3.31 4.06
CA HIS A 143 8.80 2.95 3.05
C HIS A 143 7.99 4.19 2.67
N ALA A 144 7.93 4.48 1.38
CA ALA A 144 6.96 5.37 0.76
C ALA A 144 5.68 4.57 0.50
N ASP A 145 4.82 4.45 1.53
CA ASP A 145 3.68 3.52 1.54
C ASP A 145 2.42 4.15 0.94
N LEU A 146 1.90 3.53 -0.12
CA LEU A 146 0.69 3.94 -0.83
C LEU A 146 -0.47 3.04 -0.40
N ARG A 147 -1.44 3.62 0.33
CA ARG A 147 -2.51 2.85 0.97
C ARG A 147 -3.83 2.97 0.25
N PHE A 148 -4.43 1.82 0.01
CA PHE A 148 -5.76 1.67 -0.56
C PHE A 148 -6.73 1.10 0.48
N ILE A 149 -8.03 1.14 0.15
CA ILE A 149 -9.05 0.41 0.89
C ILE A 149 -9.60 -0.66 -0.04
N LEU A 150 -9.62 -1.89 0.44
CA LEU A 150 -10.17 -3.03 -0.28
C LEU A 150 -11.36 -3.60 0.49
N ALA A 151 -12.40 -4.02 -0.20
CA ALA A 151 -13.55 -4.67 0.42
C ALA A 151 -13.63 -6.14 0.03
N THR A 152 -14.15 -6.96 0.95
CA THR A 152 -14.59 -8.32 0.70
C THR A 152 -16.07 -8.47 1.03
N GLY A 153 -16.78 -9.32 0.30
CA GLY A 153 -18.10 -9.83 0.66
C GLY A 153 -18.07 -11.15 1.45
N ARG A 154 -16.86 -11.69 1.70
CA ARG A 154 -16.65 -13.01 2.33
C ARG A 154 -15.74 -12.92 3.55
N PRO A 155 -16.12 -12.20 4.60
CA PRO A 155 -15.27 -11.97 5.75
C PRO A 155 -14.84 -13.24 6.49
N ASP A 156 -15.60 -14.32 6.38
CA ASP A 156 -15.33 -15.60 7.06
C ASP A 156 -14.29 -16.46 6.30
N ASP A 157 -13.97 -16.12 5.04
CA ASP A 157 -13.03 -16.87 4.22
C ASP A 157 -11.56 -16.48 4.51
N ILE A 158 -11.28 -15.67 5.54
CA ILE A 158 -9.91 -15.29 5.91
C ILE A 158 -9.09 -16.51 6.29
N ALA A 159 -7.88 -16.57 5.74
CA ALA A 159 -6.87 -17.57 6.07
C ALA A 159 -5.52 -16.86 6.22
N PRO A 160 -4.93 -16.81 7.42
CA PRO A 160 -3.65 -16.18 7.60
C PRO A 160 -2.56 -16.94 6.81
N GLU A 161 -1.61 -16.20 6.25
CA GLU A 161 -0.46 -16.76 5.53
C GLU A 161 0.31 -17.79 6.36
N ASN A 162 0.40 -17.57 7.67
CA ASN A 162 1.08 -18.45 8.62
C ASN A 162 0.56 -18.23 10.06
N ASP A 163 0.88 -19.16 10.96
CA ASP A 163 0.44 -19.15 12.36
C ASP A 163 0.99 -17.96 13.18
N GLN A 164 2.06 -17.30 12.72
CA GLN A 164 2.67 -16.16 13.42
C GLN A 164 2.06 -14.82 13.03
N SER A 165 1.17 -14.82 12.06
CA SER A 165 0.53 -13.62 11.49
C SER A 165 -1.00 -13.70 11.54
N PRO A 166 -1.61 -13.89 12.73
CA PRO A 166 -3.06 -14.00 12.86
C PRO A 166 -3.78 -12.74 12.33
N LEU A 167 -5.00 -12.96 11.85
CA LEU A 167 -5.90 -11.94 11.32
C LEU A 167 -7.05 -11.70 12.31
N ARG A 168 -7.51 -10.45 12.41
CA ARG A 168 -8.67 -10.10 13.24
C ARG A 168 -9.56 -9.08 12.55
N TRP A 169 -10.84 -9.41 12.46
CA TRP A 169 -11.89 -8.44 12.16
C TRP A 169 -12.23 -7.64 13.41
N LEU A 170 -12.15 -6.31 13.30
CA LEU A 170 -12.31 -5.37 14.40
C LEU A 170 -13.31 -4.28 14.01
N SER A 171 -14.04 -3.75 14.98
CA SER A 171 -14.67 -2.44 14.81
C SER A 171 -13.59 -1.34 14.68
N LEU A 172 -13.96 -0.17 14.20
CA LEU A 172 -13.00 0.96 14.12
C LEU A 172 -12.46 1.36 15.50
N ASP A 173 -13.29 1.28 16.53
CA ASP A 173 -12.88 1.62 17.90
C ASP A 173 -11.85 0.61 18.43
N GLU A 174 -12.14 -0.70 18.32
CA GLU A 174 -11.20 -1.77 18.68
C GLU A 174 -9.88 -1.67 17.90
N ALA A 175 -9.95 -1.42 16.60
CA ALA A 175 -8.76 -1.21 15.77
C ALA A 175 -7.97 0.02 16.26
N GLY A 176 -8.65 1.12 16.55
CA GLY A 176 -8.07 2.35 17.07
C GLY A 176 -7.32 2.18 18.39
N GLU A 177 -7.78 1.29 19.26
CA GLU A 177 -7.10 0.95 20.52
C GLU A 177 -5.82 0.12 20.29
N LEU A 178 -5.84 -0.76 19.29
CA LEU A 178 -4.72 -1.68 19.01
C LEU A 178 -3.59 -1.08 18.17
N VAL A 179 -3.89 -0.08 17.33
CA VAL A 179 -2.87 0.53 16.48
C VAL A 179 -2.04 1.55 17.27
N GLY A 180 -0.87 1.16 17.71
CA GLY A 180 0.05 2.00 18.48
C GLY A 180 0.78 3.09 17.69
N GLY A 181 0.38 3.40 16.43
CA GLY A 181 1.05 4.36 15.56
C GLY A 181 0.08 5.34 14.91
N ASN A 182 0.46 6.61 14.84
CA ASN A 182 -0.40 7.67 14.32
C ASN A 182 -0.80 7.48 12.84
N ASN A 183 0.10 6.94 12.00
CA ASN A 183 -0.16 6.84 10.57
C ASN A 183 -1.31 5.88 10.22
N LEU A 184 -1.43 4.72 10.89
CA LEU A 184 -2.56 3.81 10.65
C LEU A 184 -3.88 4.38 11.19
N ARG A 185 -3.84 5.15 12.29
CA ARG A 185 -5.01 5.86 12.79
C ARG A 185 -5.60 6.79 11.74
N HIS A 186 -4.77 7.54 11.01
CA HIS A 186 -5.25 8.39 9.92
C HIS A 186 -5.94 7.59 8.80
N THR A 187 -5.48 6.36 8.52
CA THR A 187 -6.17 5.47 7.57
C THR A 187 -7.52 5.03 8.13
N LEU A 188 -7.60 4.67 9.42
CA LEU A 188 -8.87 4.31 10.09
C LEU A 188 -9.86 5.48 10.09
N ASP A 189 -9.40 6.69 10.34
CA ASP A 189 -10.25 7.91 10.32
C ASP A 189 -10.89 8.12 8.94
N ARG A 190 -10.14 7.86 7.86
CA ARG A 190 -10.66 7.91 6.48
C ARG A 190 -11.70 6.82 6.21
N VAL A 191 -11.46 5.60 6.68
CA VAL A 191 -12.45 4.52 6.57
C VAL A 191 -13.71 4.87 7.35
N SER A 192 -13.59 5.50 8.53
CA SER A 192 -14.73 5.98 9.31
C SER A 192 -15.60 6.97 8.52
N GLN A 193 -14.96 7.92 7.83
CA GLN A 193 -15.65 8.89 6.96
C GLN A 193 -16.35 8.18 5.79
N LEU A 194 -15.69 7.22 5.16
CA LEU A 194 -16.26 6.43 4.06
C LEU A 194 -17.48 5.61 4.52
N PHE A 195 -17.41 4.95 5.67
CA PHE A 195 -18.55 4.24 6.25
C PHE A 195 -19.71 5.17 6.61
N GLY A 196 -19.45 6.45 6.88
CA GLY A 196 -20.48 7.47 7.11
C GLY A 196 -21.12 7.97 5.81
N ALA A 197 -20.39 7.96 4.71
CA ALA A 197 -20.85 8.47 3.40
C ALA A 197 -21.66 7.45 2.59
N VAL A 198 -21.38 6.16 2.74
CA VAL A 198 -22.11 5.06 2.09
C VAL A 198 -23.31 4.70 2.98
N ARG A 199 -24.47 5.24 2.66
CA ARG A 199 -25.76 4.92 3.28
C ARG A 199 -26.65 4.15 2.32
#